data_8dd2c2a3a5e99d1f3dfaa72129509f99
#
_entry.id   8dd2c2a3a5e99d1f3dfaa72129509f99
#
_cell.length_a   1.000
_cell.length_b   1.000
_cell.length_c   1.000
_cell.angle_alpha   90.00
_cell.angle_beta   90.00
_cell.angle_gamma   90.00
#
_symmetry.space_group_name_H-M   'P 1'
#
loop_
_entity.id
_entity.type
_entity.pdbx_description
1 polymer ?
#
loop_
_entity_poly.entity_id
_entity_poly.type
_entity_poly.pdbx_seq_one_letter_code
_entity_poly.pdbx_strand_id
1 'polypeptide(L)'
;ISCSLVGSEMCIRDSIEGALERVVKGRYTVEKRMMLEGSFDGERMDLALNDIVVARKGAIRVIHFRLFVNGELLNSYEADGVIISTPTGSTAYNLAAGGPIVEPTASMIVITPICPHALNTSSIVLSAEDEIVIQIGEGKHGIPDEAYVAFDGVDEVELTSGDMVEIRKAEAQTRIIKLNQDSFLETLRRKMKGN
;
A
#
# COMPACT_ATOMS: atom_id res chain seq x y z
N ILE A 1 -17.55 -5.70 4.55
CA ILE A 1 -17.06 -4.44 5.15
C ILE A 1 -15.86 -4.80 5.99
N SER A 2 -14.68 -4.70 5.41
CA SER A 2 -13.44 -4.80 6.18
C SER A 2 -13.33 -3.54 7.03
N CYS A 3 -13.58 -3.66 8.32
CA CYS A 3 -13.37 -2.59 9.26
C CYS A 3 -11.90 -2.63 9.68
N SER A 4 -11.03 -1.93 8.94
CA SER A 4 -9.68 -1.65 9.40
C SER A 4 -9.75 -0.66 10.57
N LEU A 5 -9.93 -1.19 11.76
CA LEU A 5 -10.15 -0.47 13.02
C LEU A 5 -8.83 -0.15 13.73
N VAL A 6 -7.81 0.28 13.00
CA VAL A 6 -6.60 0.77 13.65
C VAL A 6 -6.87 2.16 14.21
N GLY A 7 -7.13 2.23 15.50
CA GLY A 7 -7.30 3.47 16.28
C GLY A 7 -8.72 3.83 16.71
N SER A 8 -9.74 3.10 16.26
CA SER A 8 -11.13 3.31 16.69
C SER A 8 -11.66 2.26 17.66
N GLU A 9 -10.90 1.18 17.89
CA GLU A 9 -11.34 0.07 18.76
C GLU A 9 -11.68 0.50 20.20
N MET A 10 -10.97 1.46 20.77
CA MET A 10 -11.29 1.96 22.11
C MET A 10 -12.57 2.81 22.13
N CYS A 11 -12.86 3.57 21.06
CA CYS A 11 -14.07 4.40 21.00
C CYS A 11 -15.34 3.59 20.75
N ILE A 12 -15.25 2.46 20.04
CA ILE A 12 -16.40 1.60 19.72
C ILE A 12 -16.74 0.68 20.89
N ARG A 13 -15.75 0.20 21.65
CA ARG A 13 -16.00 -0.64 22.83
C ARG A 13 -16.84 0.04 23.92
N ASP A 14 -16.70 1.35 24.08
CA ASP A 14 -17.39 2.07 25.15
C ASP A 14 -18.84 2.47 24.83
N SER A 15 -19.28 2.39 23.54
CA SER A 15 -20.64 2.73 23.15
C SER A 15 -21.00 2.28 21.73
N ILE A 16 -21.19 0.99 21.50
CA ILE A 16 -21.76 0.47 20.23
C ILE A 16 -23.11 1.14 19.96
N GLU A 17 -23.95 1.27 20.98
CA GLU A 17 -25.27 1.91 20.87
C GLU A 17 -25.14 3.37 20.42
N GLY A 18 -24.23 4.13 20.99
CA GLY A 18 -23.98 5.54 20.60
C GLY A 18 -23.42 5.67 19.18
N ALA A 19 -22.60 4.72 18.72
CA ALA A 19 -22.11 4.69 17.35
C ALA A 19 -23.25 4.38 16.36
N LEU A 20 -24.08 3.38 16.64
CA LEU A 20 -25.23 3.03 15.84
C LEU A 20 -26.26 4.17 15.78
N GLU A 21 -26.54 4.80 16.91
CA GLU A 21 -27.43 5.96 16.99
C GLU A 21 -26.95 7.11 16.09
N ARG A 22 -25.62 7.40 16.07
CA ARG A 22 -25.05 8.42 15.19
C ARG A 22 -25.21 8.07 13.73
N VAL A 23 -24.96 6.80 13.35
CA VAL A 23 -25.14 6.33 11.97
C VAL A 23 -26.61 6.46 11.54
N VAL A 24 -27.55 5.96 12.36
CA VAL A 24 -28.99 6.02 12.06
C VAL A 24 -29.50 7.47 11.95
N LYS A 25 -28.97 8.36 12.80
CA LYS A 25 -29.32 9.80 12.78
C LYS A 25 -28.56 10.61 11.70
N GLY A 26 -27.74 9.97 10.87
CA GLY A 26 -26.95 10.65 9.85
C GLY A 26 -25.88 11.59 10.43
N ARG A 27 -25.45 11.39 11.68
CA ARG A 27 -24.45 12.23 12.36
C ARG A 27 -23.03 11.69 12.15
N TYR A 28 -22.58 11.70 10.92
CA TYR A 28 -21.25 11.25 10.52
C TYR A 28 -20.75 12.06 9.33
N THR A 29 -19.46 11.99 9.08
CA THR A 29 -18.85 12.43 7.82
C THR A 29 -18.38 11.22 7.02
N VAL A 30 -18.28 11.37 5.71
CA VAL A 30 -17.75 10.33 4.83
C VAL A 30 -16.43 10.81 4.25
N GLU A 31 -15.36 10.11 4.57
CA GLU A 31 -14.06 10.32 3.95
C GLU A 31 -13.88 9.37 2.78
N LYS A 32 -13.48 9.91 1.63
CA LYS A 32 -13.12 9.12 0.45
C LYS A 32 -11.63 8.79 0.52
N ARG A 33 -11.31 7.52 0.25
CA ARG A 33 -9.94 7.02 0.19
C ARG A 33 -9.67 6.53 -1.21
N MET A 34 -8.55 6.95 -1.78
CA MET A 34 -8.08 6.39 -3.03
C MET A 34 -7.71 4.93 -2.83
N MET A 35 -7.81 4.16 -3.90
CA MET A 35 -7.35 2.79 -3.98
C MET A 35 -6.35 2.66 -5.13
N LEU A 36 -5.52 1.64 -5.07
CA LEU A 36 -4.71 1.19 -6.19
C LEU A 36 -5.38 0.02 -6.89
N GLU A 37 -5.15 -0.11 -8.18
CA GLU A 37 -5.44 -1.33 -8.92
C GLU A 37 -4.15 -1.85 -9.54
N GLY A 38 -4.02 -3.17 -9.58
CA GLY A 38 -2.95 -3.86 -10.26
C GLY A 38 -3.46 -4.64 -11.46
N SER A 39 -2.66 -4.73 -12.51
CA SER A 39 -2.90 -5.56 -13.69
C SER A 39 -1.65 -6.36 -14.04
N PHE A 40 -1.87 -7.53 -14.65
CA PHE A 40 -0.86 -8.44 -15.14
C PHE A 40 -1.31 -8.95 -16.50
N ASP A 41 -0.43 -8.90 -17.51
CA ASP A 41 -0.74 -9.25 -18.91
C ASP A 41 -1.96 -8.51 -19.47
N GLY A 42 -2.19 -7.27 -19.03
CA GLY A 42 -3.33 -6.45 -19.44
C GLY A 42 -4.66 -6.83 -18.80
N GLU A 43 -4.69 -7.88 -17.97
CA GLU A 43 -5.86 -8.24 -17.19
C GLU A 43 -5.78 -7.65 -15.79
N ARG A 44 -6.88 -7.05 -15.32
CA ARG A 44 -6.97 -6.52 -13.97
C ARG A 44 -6.93 -7.68 -12.97
N MET A 45 -6.02 -7.58 -12.00
CA MET A 45 -5.90 -8.55 -10.91
C MET A 45 -6.87 -8.22 -9.77
N ASP A 46 -6.57 -7.17 -9.00
CA ASP A 46 -7.35 -6.79 -7.83
C ASP A 46 -7.16 -5.31 -7.46
N LEU A 47 -7.79 -4.90 -6.37
CA LEU A 47 -7.75 -3.56 -5.77
C LEU A 47 -7.11 -3.62 -4.39
N ALA A 48 -6.36 -2.56 -4.04
CA ALA A 48 -5.81 -2.39 -2.70
C ALA A 48 -6.23 -1.05 -2.09
N LEU A 49 -6.68 -1.07 -0.86
CA LEU A 49 -6.93 0.12 -0.05
C LEU A 49 -5.63 0.61 0.61
N ASN A 50 -4.78 -0.31 1.06
CA ASN A 50 -3.52 0.02 1.71
C ASN A 50 -2.35 -0.03 0.73
N ASP A 51 -2.02 -1.22 0.24
CA ASP A 51 -0.81 -1.40 -0.56
C ASP A 51 -0.88 -2.62 -1.50
N ILE A 52 -0.08 -2.54 -2.56
CA ILE A 52 0.27 -3.65 -3.44
C ILE A 52 1.74 -3.94 -3.19
N VAL A 53 2.03 -5.18 -2.80
CA VAL A 53 3.38 -5.62 -2.43
C VAL A 53 3.88 -6.62 -3.46
N VAL A 54 5.06 -6.35 -4.05
CA VAL A 54 5.81 -7.35 -4.80
C VAL A 54 6.97 -7.80 -3.93
N ALA A 55 7.04 -9.08 -3.60
CA ALA A 55 8.07 -9.62 -2.73
C ALA A 55 8.57 -10.99 -3.21
N ARG A 56 9.76 -11.36 -2.75
CA ARG A 56 10.40 -12.64 -3.04
C ARG A 56 9.56 -13.82 -2.55
N LYS A 57 9.59 -14.91 -3.30
CA LYS A 57 8.99 -16.19 -2.90
C LYS A 57 10.08 -17.10 -2.31
N GLY A 58 9.78 -17.72 -1.17
CA GLY A 58 10.59 -18.80 -0.60
C GLY A 58 11.93 -18.38 0.01
N ALA A 59 13.05 -18.85 -0.55
CA ALA A 59 14.39 -18.79 0.06
C ALA A 59 14.87 -17.37 0.39
N ILE A 60 15.80 -17.28 1.35
CA ILE A 60 16.44 -16.01 1.75
C ILE A 60 17.43 -15.58 0.66
N ARG A 61 16.93 -15.07 -0.44
CA ARG A 61 17.72 -14.38 -1.46
C ARG A 61 16.91 -13.27 -2.07
N VAL A 62 17.55 -12.14 -2.32
CA VAL A 62 16.94 -10.97 -2.94
C VAL A 62 16.43 -11.28 -4.33
N ILE A 63 15.40 -10.58 -4.75
CA ILE A 63 14.96 -10.51 -6.13
C ILE A 63 15.52 -9.28 -6.82
N HIS A 64 15.66 -9.36 -8.14
CA HIS A 64 16.00 -8.24 -8.99
C HIS A 64 14.72 -7.73 -9.63
N PHE A 65 14.49 -6.45 -9.59
CA PHE A 65 13.36 -5.87 -10.31
C PHE A 65 13.69 -4.47 -10.81
N ARG A 66 13.07 -4.10 -11.92
CA ARG A 66 13.12 -2.76 -12.48
C ARG A 66 11.80 -2.08 -12.23
N LEU A 67 11.87 -0.83 -11.84
CA LEU A 67 10.70 -0.01 -11.57
C LEU A 67 10.66 1.14 -12.56
N PHE A 68 9.54 1.26 -13.26
CA PHE A 68 9.29 2.30 -14.23
C PHE A 68 8.15 3.17 -13.75
N VAL A 69 8.20 4.46 -14.08
CA VAL A 69 7.15 5.44 -13.81
C VAL A 69 6.83 6.14 -15.12
N ASN A 70 5.57 6.07 -15.57
CA ASN A 70 5.12 6.64 -16.84
C ASN A 70 5.99 6.20 -18.03
N GLY A 71 6.46 4.94 -18.02
CA GLY A 71 7.32 4.37 -19.04
C GLY A 71 8.81 4.71 -18.92
N GLU A 72 9.22 5.58 -18.02
CA GLU A 72 10.63 5.88 -17.76
C GLU A 72 11.19 4.99 -16.64
N LEU A 73 12.41 4.46 -16.84
CA LEU A 73 13.09 3.68 -15.80
C LEU A 73 13.43 4.58 -14.60
N LEU A 74 12.80 4.34 -13.47
CA LEU A 74 13.12 5.02 -12.22
C LEU A 74 14.41 4.44 -11.61
N ASN A 75 14.45 3.10 -11.42
CA ASN A 75 15.61 2.44 -10.82
C ASN A 75 15.54 0.92 -11.03
N SER A 76 16.69 0.26 -10.83
CA SER A 76 16.83 -1.19 -10.72
C SER A 76 17.19 -1.53 -9.28
N TYR A 77 16.50 -2.49 -8.68
CA TYR A 77 16.65 -2.86 -7.28
C TYR A 77 17.09 -4.32 -7.12
N GLU A 78 17.92 -4.53 -6.11
CA GLU A 78 18.18 -5.83 -5.48
C GLU A 78 17.63 -5.72 -4.05
N ALA A 79 16.52 -6.38 -3.74
CA ALA A 79 15.82 -6.22 -2.47
C ALA A 79 14.96 -7.46 -2.13
N ASP A 80 14.41 -7.51 -0.93
CA ASP A 80 13.39 -8.51 -0.59
C ASP A 80 12.04 -8.23 -1.31
N GLY A 81 11.82 -6.99 -1.76
CA GLY A 81 10.64 -6.59 -2.48
C GLY A 81 10.43 -5.08 -2.52
N VAL A 82 9.22 -4.68 -2.88
CA VAL A 82 8.77 -3.28 -2.90
C VAL A 82 7.30 -3.16 -2.53
N ILE A 83 6.96 -2.11 -1.82
CA ILE A 83 5.60 -1.74 -1.45
C ILE A 83 5.19 -0.54 -2.27
N ILE A 84 4.06 -0.63 -2.95
CA ILE A 84 3.37 0.49 -3.58
C ILE A 84 2.15 0.81 -2.73
N SER A 85 2.22 1.91 -1.99
CA SER A 85 1.23 2.22 -0.95
C SER A 85 0.37 3.43 -1.31
N THR A 86 -0.91 3.36 -0.92
CA THR A 86 -1.79 4.53 -0.87
C THR A 86 -1.45 5.38 0.35
N PRO A 87 -1.98 6.62 0.45
CA PRO A 87 -1.88 7.40 1.68
C PRO A 87 -2.50 6.70 2.90
N THR A 88 -3.58 5.93 2.70
CA THR A 88 -4.20 5.12 3.77
C THR A 88 -3.25 4.03 4.25
N GLY A 89 -2.60 3.31 3.33
CA GLY A 89 -1.62 2.27 3.62
C GLY A 89 -0.28 2.78 4.15
N SER A 90 -0.01 4.09 4.08
CA SER A 90 1.24 4.67 4.57
C SER A 90 1.53 4.35 6.04
N THR A 91 0.50 4.07 6.84
CA THR A 91 0.61 3.68 8.25
C THR A 91 0.48 2.16 8.48
N ALA A 92 0.42 1.36 7.40
CA ALA A 92 0.38 -0.10 7.42
C ALA A 92 1.79 -0.69 7.18
N TYR A 93 1.95 -1.60 6.22
CA TYR A 93 3.23 -2.25 5.94
C TYR A 93 4.31 -1.26 5.47
N ASN A 94 3.92 -0.23 4.72
CA ASN A 94 4.81 0.86 4.35
C ASN A 94 5.57 1.46 5.56
N LEU A 95 4.87 1.70 6.68
CA LEU A 95 5.50 2.26 7.88
C LEU A 95 6.51 1.29 8.49
N ALA A 96 6.18 -0.01 8.55
CA ALA A 96 7.09 -1.05 9.04
C ALA A 96 8.34 -1.20 8.18
N ALA A 97 8.24 -0.94 6.88
CA ALA A 97 9.36 -0.92 5.94
C ALA A 97 10.17 0.40 5.96
N GLY A 98 9.82 1.35 6.84
CA GLY A 98 10.52 2.63 6.97
C GLY A 98 10.03 3.73 6.02
N GLY A 99 8.88 3.54 5.38
CA GLY A 99 8.25 4.54 4.52
C GLY A 99 7.65 5.71 5.31
N PRO A 100 7.37 6.84 4.65
CA PRO A 100 6.81 8.03 5.28
C PRO A 100 5.35 7.83 5.67
N ILE A 101 4.91 8.58 6.69
CA ILE A 101 3.49 8.73 7.02
C ILE A 101 2.90 9.81 6.11
N VAL A 102 1.79 9.49 5.48
CA VAL A 102 1.07 10.39 4.57
C VAL A 102 -0.35 10.62 5.10
N GLU A 103 -0.86 11.84 4.92
CA GLU A 103 -2.25 12.13 5.26
C GLU A 103 -3.20 11.29 4.41
N PRO A 104 -4.12 10.54 5.02
CA PRO A 104 -4.92 9.55 4.32
C PRO A 104 -5.85 10.09 3.21
N THR A 105 -6.11 11.39 3.19
CA THR A 105 -6.94 12.07 2.17
C THR A 105 -6.10 12.66 1.03
N ALA A 106 -4.78 12.56 1.11
CA ALA A 106 -3.88 13.02 0.05
C ALA A 106 -4.05 12.19 -1.24
N SER A 107 -3.63 12.76 -2.36
CA SER A 107 -3.68 12.11 -3.69
C SER A 107 -2.26 11.87 -4.18
N MET A 108 -1.64 10.78 -3.69
CA MET A 108 -0.26 10.41 -4.01
C MET A 108 -0.04 8.91 -3.82
N ILE A 109 1.03 8.40 -4.42
CA ILE A 109 1.49 7.02 -4.30
C ILE A 109 2.85 7.03 -3.61
N VAL A 110 3.08 6.10 -2.71
CA VAL A 110 4.37 5.93 -2.02
C VAL A 110 5.00 4.61 -2.47
N ILE A 111 6.25 4.68 -2.93
CA ILE A 111 7.06 3.51 -3.27
C ILE A 111 8.08 3.32 -2.17
N THR A 112 8.08 2.16 -1.52
CA THR A 112 9.04 1.83 -0.44
C THR A 112 9.66 0.47 -0.71
N PRO A 113 10.97 0.41 -1.06
CA PRO A 113 11.69 -0.85 -1.17
C PRO A 113 11.81 -1.56 0.19
N ILE A 114 11.76 -2.90 0.17
CA ILE A 114 11.88 -3.74 1.36
C ILE A 114 13.32 -4.28 1.44
N CYS A 115 14.05 -3.94 2.47
CA CYS A 115 15.43 -4.39 2.71
C CYS A 115 16.34 -4.31 1.46
N PRO A 116 16.43 -3.16 0.78
CA PRO A 116 17.24 -3.02 -0.42
C PRO A 116 18.73 -3.15 -0.09
N HIS A 117 19.50 -3.77 -0.99
CA HIS A 117 20.95 -3.93 -0.84
C HIS A 117 21.76 -2.70 -1.25
N ALA A 118 21.12 -1.57 -1.48
CA ALA A 118 21.76 -0.30 -1.81
C ALA A 118 21.79 0.62 -0.58
N LEU A 119 22.93 1.29 -0.36
CA LEU A 119 23.18 2.12 0.83
C LEU A 119 22.33 3.41 0.90
N ASN A 120 21.82 3.89 -0.24
CA ASN A 120 21.10 5.17 -0.33
C ASN A 120 19.73 4.99 -1.00
N THR A 121 18.93 4.06 -0.49
CA THR A 121 17.59 3.84 -1.01
C THR A 121 16.56 4.47 -0.07
N SER A 122 15.84 5.45 -0.59
CA SER A 122 14.75 6.14 0.13
C SER A 122 13.41 5.78 -0.50
N SER A 123 12.35 5.90 0.28
CA SER A 123 11.00 5.89 -0.27
C SER A 123 10.79 7.08 -1.19
N ILE A 124 10.00 6.89 -2.23
CA ILE A 124 9.69 7.89 -3.25
C ILE A 124 8.19 8.17 -3.19
N VAL A 125 7.83 9.45 -3.21
CA VAL A 125 6.44 9.90 -3.25
C VAL A 125 6.16 10.47 -4.63
N LEU A 126 5.11 9.96 -5.27
CA LEU A 126 4.69 10.30 -6.62
C LEU A 126 3.26 10.85 -6.64
N SER A 127 2.86 11.44 -7.75
CA SER A 127 1.47 11.79 -8.00
C SER A 127 0.59 10.53 -8.01
N ALA A 128 -0.65 10.66 -7.58
CA ALA A 128 -1.61 9.56 -7.70
C ALA A 128 -1.97 9.23 -9.17
N GLU A 129 -1.68 10.13 -10.09
CA GLU A 129 -1.96 9.96 -11.52
C GLU A 129 -0.79 9.28 -12.27
N ASP A 130 0.34 9.01 -11.56
CA ASP A 130 1.47 8.30 -12.15
C ASP A 130 1.16 6.79 -12.26
N GLU A 131 1.63 6.21 -13.37
CA GLU A 131 1.54 4.78 -13.63
C GLU A 131 2.87 4.11 -13.31
N ILE A 132 2.82 3.04 -12.54
CA ILE A 132 4.00 2.31 -12.06
C ILE A 132 4.01 0.93 -12.70
N VAL A 133 5.15 0.55 -13.26
CA VAL A 133 5.38 -0.81 -13.75
C VAL A 133 6.56 -1.42 -13.00
N ILE A 134 6.34 -2.61 -12.43
CA ILE A 134 7.37 -3.41 -11.79
C ILE A 134 7.64 -4.61 -12.70
N GLN A 135 8.86 -4.70 -13.20
CA GLN A 135 9.31 -5.84 -14.00
C GLN A 135 10.27 -6.70 -13.17
N ILE A 136 9.96 -7.97 -13.03
CA ILE A 136 10.84 -8.95 -12.38
C ILE A 136 12.06 -9.16 -13.27
N GLY A 137 13.24 -8.96 -12.71
CA GLY A 137 14.51 -9.11 -13.41
C GLY A 137 14.94 -10.56 -13.59
N GLU A 138 16.02 -10.75 -14.32
CA GLU A 138 16.66 -12.06 -14.42
C GLU A 138 17.43 -12.36 -13.12
N GLY A 139 17.24 -13.54 -12.61
CA GLY A 139 17.96 -14.02 -11.44
C GLY A 139 19.44 -14.30 -11.76
N LYS A 140 20.26 -14.42 -10.72
CA LYS A 140 21.71 -14.71 -10.86
C LYS A 140 21.94 -16.17 -11.33
N HIS A 141 22.97 -16.37 -12.13
CA HIS A 141 23.41 -17.68 -12.62
C HIS A 141 22.38 -18.48 -13.45
N GLY A 142 21.50 -17.76 -14.16
CA GLY A 142 20.50 -18.41 -15.02
C GLY A 142 19.34 -19.07 -14.28
N ILE A 143 19.20 -18.82 -13.00
CA ILE A 143 18.07 -19.29 -12.19
C ILE A 143 17.06 -18.15 -12.13
N PRO A 144 15.82 -18.30 -12.63
CA PRO A 144 14.81 -17.24 -12.55
C PRO A 144 14.57 -16.76 -11.12
N ASP A 145 14.32 -15.48 -10.94
CA ASP A 145 13.80 -14.98 -9.69
C ASP A 145 12.31 -15.32 -9.60
N GLU A 146 11.90 -15.76 -8.41
CA GLU A 146 10.52 -16.05 -8.09
C GLU A 146 10.01 -15.02 -7.08
N ALA A 147 8.89 -14.41 -7.42
CA ALA A 147 8.24 -13.39 -6.59
C ALA A 147 6.74 -13.71 -6.48
N TYR A 148 6.06 -12.92 -5.69
CA TYR A 148 4.60 -12.84 -5.69
C TYR A 148 4.17 -11.38 -5.61
N VAL A 149 2.99 -11.10 -6.11
CA VAL A 149 2.29 -9.84 -5.85
C VAL A 149 1.09 -10.11 -4.96
N ALA A 150 0.90 -9.26 -3.94
CA ALA A 150 -0.22 -9.34 -3.00
C ALA A 150 -0.92 -7.99 -2.87
N PHE A 151 -2.24 -8.03 -2.68
CA PHE A 151 -3.12 -6.88 -2.52
C PHE A 151 -3.66 -6.85 -1.10
N ASP A 152 -3.36 -5.80 -0.33
CA ASP A 152 -3.73 -5.69 1.10
C ASP A 152 -3.37 -6.93 1.93
N GLY A 153 -2.30 -7.63 1.55
CA GLY A 153 -1.82 -8.85 2.21
C GLY A 153 -2.67 -10.12 1.95
N VAL A 154 -3.53 -10.11 0.94
CA VAL A 154 -4.36 -11.24 0.49
C VAL A 154 -4.11 -11.50 -0.99
N ASP A 155 -4.60 -12.62 -1.51
CA ASP A 155 -4.62 -12.97 -2.93
C ASP A 155 -3.26 -12.85 -3.63
N GLU A 156 -2.32 -13.72 -3.23
CA GLU A 156 -0.98 -13.80 -3.80
C GLU A 156 -1.02 -14.40 -5.21
N VAL A 157 -0.45 -13.69 -6.17
CA VAL A 157 -0.22 -14.19 -7.53
C VAL A 157 1.28 -14.36 -7.74
N GLU A 158 1.66 -15.54 -8.22
CA GLU A 158 3.07 -15.88 -8.47
C GLU A 158 3.60 -15.17 -9.70
N LEU A 159 4.81 -14.64 -9.60
CA LEU A 159 5.56 -13.96 -10.63
C LEU A 159 6.91 -14.62 -10.84
N THR A 160 7.42 -14.57 -12.06
CA THR A 160 8.75 -15.04 -12.42
C THR A 160 9.50 -14.00 -13.25
N SER A 161 10.79 -14.25 -13.48
CA SER A 161 11.64 -13.38 -14.30
C SER A 161 11.01 -13.05 -15.64
N GLY A 162 10.93 -11.77 -15.96
CA GLY A 162 10.30 -11.23 -17.18
C GLY A 162 8.90 -10.71 -16.98
N ASP A 163 8.18 -11.18 -15.97
CA ASP A 163 6.81 -10.75 -15.67
C ASP A 163 6.76 -9.26 -15.28
N MET A 164 5.65 -8.60 -15.63
CA MET A 164 5.41 -7.20 -15.33
C MET A 164 4.07 -7.03 -14.63
N VAL A 165 4.07 -6.26 -13.57
CA VAL A 165 2.86 -5.82 -12.87
C VAL A 165 2.71 -4.32 -13.07
N GLU A 166 1.58 -3.92 -13.63
CA GLU A 166 1.19 -2.52 -13.80
C GLU A 166 0.33 -2.09 -12.61
N ILE A 167 0.63 -0.95 -12.04
CA ILE A 167 -0.07 -0.42 -10.86
C ILE A 167 -0.42 1.04 -11.10
N ARG A 168 -1.68 1.37 -10.87
CA ARG A 168 -2.19 2.72 -11.00
C ARG A 168 -3.28 3.01 -9.97
N LYS A 169 -3.67 4.26 -9.87
CA LYS A 169 -4.84 4.66 -9.10
C LYS A 169 -6.10 4.05 -9.70
N ALA A 170 -6.89 3.39 -8.87
CA ALA A 170 -8.18 2.84 -9.26
C ALA A 170 -9.24 3.95 -9.44
N GLU A 171 -10.19 3.74 -10.35
CA GLU A 171 -11.39 4.57 -10.43
C GLU A 171 -12.28 4.40 -9.18
N ALA A 172 -12.26 3.21 -8.61
CA ALA A 172 -12.97 2.89 -7.37
C ALA A 172 -12.37 3.63 -6.17
N GLN A 173 -13.22 4.01 -5.23
CA GLN A 173 -12.83 4.65 -3.97
C GLN A 173 -13.51 3.95 -2.81
N THR A 174 -12.79 3.75 -1.73
CA THR A 174 -13.40 3.33 -0.46
C THR A 174 -13.96 4.54 0.27
N ARG A 175 -15.18 4.38 0.81
CA ARG A 175 -15.86 5.40 1.61
C ARG A 175 -15.85 4.95 3.07
N ILE A 176 -15.18 5.72 3.92
CA ILE A 176 -15.08 5.45 5.36
C ILE A 176 -16.01 6.40 6.11
N ILE A 177 -16.91 5.84 6.90
CA ILE A 177 -17.76 6.60 7.83
C ILE A 177 -16.92 7.02 9.04
N LYS A 178 -16.86 8.31 9.30
CA LYS A 178 -16.16 8.90 10.43
C LYS A 178 -17.17 9.45 11.43
N LEU A 179 -17.20 8.85 12.62
CA LEU A 179 -18.13 9.21 13.68
C LEU A 179 -17.62 10.31 14.62
N ASN A 180 -16.31 10.45 14.71
CA ASN A 180 -15.66 11.50 15.50
C ASN A 180 -15.08 12.59 14.60
N GLN A 181 -14.81 13.75 15.17
CA GLN A 181 -14.22 14.89 14.46
C GLN A 181 -12.70 14.99 14.69
N ASP A 182 -12.07 13.94 15.26
CA ASP A 182 -10.63 13.92 15.47
C ASP A 182 -9.89 14.19 14.16
N SER A 183 -8.98 15.13 14.16
CA SER A 183 -8.12 15.38 13.01
C SER A 183 -7.10 14.25 12.83
N PHE A 184 -6.54 14.14 11.62
CA PHE A 184 -5.43 13.22 11.35
C PHE A 184 -4.27 13.46 12.32
N LEU A 185 -3.92 14.72 12.58
CA LEU A 185 -2.81 15.08 13.47
C LEU A 185 -3.07 14.71 14.94
N GLU A 186 -4.31 14.81 15.39
CA GLU A 186 -4.68 14.36 16.76
C GLU A 186 -4.54 12.85 16.89
N THR A 187 -5.02 12.12 15.87
CA THR A 187 -4.89 10.66 15.83
C THR A 187 -3.43 10.24 15.77
N LEU A 188 -2.64 10.89 14.94
CA LEU A 188 -1.20 10.63 14.79
C LEU A 188 -0.46 10.89 16.10
N ARG A 189 -0.69 12.06 16.72
CA ARG A 189 -0.07 12.44 18.01
C ARG A 189 -0.41 11.45 19.13
N ARG A 190 -1.65 10.95 19.16
CA ARG A 190 -2.08 9.93 20.14
C ARG A 190 -1.32 8.63 19.94
N LYS A 191 -1.20 8.16 18.70
CA LYS A 191 -0.46 6.93 18.36
C LYS A 191 1.05 7.05 18.62
N MET A 192 1.66 8.20 18.32
CA MET A 192 3.10 8.41 18.51
C MET A 192 3.50 8.57 19.98
N LYS A 193 2.59 8.97 20.86
CA LYS A 193 2.90 9.12 22.30
C LYS A 193 2.99 7.79 23.03
N GLY A 194 2.59 6.67 22.41
CA GLY A 194 2.46 5.38 23.09
C GLY A 194 1.43 5.47 24.23
N ASN A 195 0.55 4.51 24.34
CA ASN A 195 -0.26 4.37 25.55
C ASN A 195 0.63 4.05 26.74
#